data_b032de30580758dc0e9b7bcaec9d740e
#
_entry.id   b032de30580758dc0e9b7bcaec9d740e
#
_cell.length_a   1.000
_cell.length_b   1.000
_cell.length_c   1.000
_cell.angle_alpha   90.00
_cell.angle_beta   90.00
_cell.angle_gamma   90.00
#
_symmetry.space_group_name_H-M   'P 1'
#
loop_
_entity.id
_entity.type
_entity.pdbx_description
1 polymer ?
#
loop_
_entity_poly.entity_id
_entity_poly.type
_entity_poly.pdbx_seq_one_letter_code
_entity_poly.pdbx_strand_id
1 'polypeptide(L)'
;MVATGNKRRTSLALGWEATKANAVPGFVLQGAMLLVLIGYYLSPPFAAFLNRLAQYKSEHGIAFVAVAAALAGAVVPEVFVIGFFQRGHFHRQNLRNLAFTIPTWGIDGILVDLMYRLNANWFGDVTTFFVVTAKILVDQLGYNPFFAAPTEVLVYEWKNEGFSWASVRRALTWDHYRDRIVPTLLATWAVWGPLMAIIYSLPFALQFPLFSIALTFWVLLLTYMTNRFAGKIEADAPPALSVAKL
;
A
#
# COMPACT_ATOMS: atom_id res chain seq x y z
N MET A 1 7.78 -18.46 42.37
CA MET A 1 7.69 -17.05 41.90
C MET A 1 8.62 -16.91 40.71
N VAL A 2 8.14 -17.20 39.49
CA VAL A 2 8.92 -17.10 38.27
C VAL A 2 8.35 -15.93 37.50
N ALA A 3 9.01 -14.78 37.57
CA ALA A 3 8.69 -13.62 36.76
C ALA A 3 9.16 -13.88 35.34
N THR A 4 8.25 -14.36 34.49
CA THR A 4 8.44 -14.35 33.04
C THR A 4 8.45 -12.89 32.56
N GLY A 5 9.63 -12.30 32.49
CA GLY A 5 9.85 -10.99 31.93
C GLY A 5 9.44 -11.00 30.45
N ASN A 6 8.25 -10.52 30.17
CA ASN A 6 7.77 -10.25 28.82
C ASN A 6 8.59 -9.05 28.31
N LYS A 7 9.78 -9.31 27.70
CA LYS A 7 10.58 -8.28 27.03
C LYS A 7 9.69 -7.65 25.95
N ARG A 8 9.18 -6.43 26.19
CA ARG A 8 8.54 -5.64 25.12
C ARG A 8 9.51 -5.59 23.95
N ARG A 9 9.11 -6.18 22.84
CA ARG A 9 9.90 -6.11 21.59
C ARG A 9 10.01 -4.64 21.19
N THR A 10 11.19 -4.22 20.78
CA THR A 10 11.38 -2.84 20.30
C THR A 10 10.64 -2.63 18.98
N SER A 11 10.21 -1.40 18.71
CA SER A 11 9.54 -1.04 17.44
C SER A 11 10.37 -1.45 16.23
N LEU A 12 11.70 -1.34 16.31
CA LEU A 12 12.63 -1.79 15.27
C LEU A 12 12.58 -3.32 15.05
N ALA A 13 12.49 -4.11 16.12
CA ALA A 13 12.39 -5.57 16.01
C ALA A 13 11.05 -5.98 15.35
N LEU A 14 9.95 -5.31 15.71
CA LEU A 14 8.64 -5.52 15.08
C LEU A 14 8.65 -5.13 13.61
N GLY A 15 9.25 -3.99 13.27
CA GLY A 15 9.41 -3.54 11.89
C GLY A 15 10.26 -4.49 11.06
N TRP A 16 11.35 -5.03 11.63
CA TRP A 16 12.17 -6.02 10.96
C TRP A 16 11.44 -7.36 10.70
N GLU A 17 10.63 -7.81 11.65
CA GLU A 17 9.77 -8.99 11.46
C GLU A 17 8.73 -8.73 10.35
N ALA A 18 8.10 -7.57 10.34
CA ALA A 18 7.17 -7.17 9.29
C ALA A 18 7.87 -7.09 7.92
N THR A 19 9.09 -6.54 7.86
CA THR A 19 9.90 -6.51 6.64
C THR A 19 10.18 -7.91 6.11
N LYS A 20 10.59 -8.84 6.97
CA LYS A 20 10.83 -10.25 6.57
C LYS A 20 9.56 -10.91 6.06
N ALA A 21 8.43 -10.69 6.72
CA ALA A 21 7.15 -11.25 6.30
C ALA A 21 6.73 -10.78 4.90
N ASN A 22 7.08 -9.54 4.54
CA ASN A 22 6.77 -8.94 3.25
C ASN A 22 7.90 -9.07 2.21
N ALA A 23 9.03 -9.71 2.53
CA ALA A 23 10.18 -9.78 1.64
C ALA A 23 9.87 -10.51 0.33
N VAL A 24 9.28 -11.70 0.39
CA VAL A 24 8.96 -12.47 -0.82
C VAL A 24 7.96 -11.75 -1.73
N PRO A 25 6.79 -11.29 -1.24
CA PRO A 25 5.87 -10.47 -2.04
C PRO A 25 6.53 -9.22 -2.59
N GLY A 26 7.34 -8.55 -1.78
CA GLY A 26 8.06 -7.35 -2.18
C GLY A 26 9.02 -7.60 -3.34
N PHE A 27 9.85 -8.65 -3.26
CA PHE A 27 10.78 -9.01 -4.34
C PHE A 27 10.06 -9.40 -5.64
N VAL A 28 8.96 -10.13 -5.55
CA VAL A 28 8.14 -10.48 -6.74
C VAL A 28 7.62 -9.22 -7.40
N LEU A 29 7.06 -8.30 -6.63
CA LEU A 29 6.53 -7.04 -7.15
C LEU A 29 7.64 -6.15 -7.74
N GLN A 30 8.77 -6.01 -7.05
CA GLN A 30 9.95 -5.26 -7.53
C GLN A 30 10.48 -5.85 -8.83
N GLY A 31 10.60 -7.18 -8.92
CA GLY A 31 11.01 -7.87 -10.14
C GLY A 31 10.05 -7.65 -11.31
N ALA A 32 8.75 -7.75 -11.06
CA ALA A 32 7.74 -7.48 -12.08
C ALA A 32 7.80 -6.02 -12.58
N MET A 33 7.93 -5.05 -11.67
CA MET A 33 8.04 -3.64 -12.03
C MET A 33 9.37 -3.31 -12.74
N LEU A 34 10.46 -3.99 -12.37
CA LEU A 34 11.73 -3.88 -13.08
C LEU A 34 11.61 -4.38 -14.54
N LEU A 35 10.88 -5.47 -14.76
CA LEU A 35 10.57 -5.95 -16.12
C LEU A 35 9.74 -4.93 -16.91
N VAL A 36 8.79 -4.25 -16.27
CA VAL A 36 8.05 -3.15 -16.90
C VAL A 36 8.99 -2.01 -17.29
N LEU A 37 9.91 -1.60 -16.41
CA LEU A 37 10.91 -0.57 -16.71
C LEU A 37 11.81 -0.96 -17.89
N ILE A 38 12.35 -2.16 -17.85
CA ILE A 38 13.19 -2.70 -18.92
C ILE A 38 12.41 -2.75 -20.24
N GLY A 39 11.18 -3.27 -20.19
CA GLY A 39 10.31 -3.35 -21.35
C GLY A 39 9.99 -1.99 -21.95
N TYR A 40 9.78 -0.97 -21.13
CA TYR A 40 9.55 0.39 -21.59
C TYR A 40 10.72 0.94 -22.42
N TYR A 41 11.96 0.74 -21.97
CA TYR A 41 13.14 1.26 -22.66
C TYR A 41 13.62 0.39 -23.81
N LEU A 42 13.35 -0.92 -23.80
CA LEU A 42 13.86 -1.85 -24.81
C LEU A 42 12.82 -2.24 -25.88
N SER A 43 11.52 -2.05 -25.64
CA SER A 43 10.44 -2.46 -26.55
C SER A 43 9.58 -1.27 -26.99
N PRO A 44 9.79 -0.70 -28.19
CA PRO A 44 8.95 0.40 -28.70
C PRO A 44 7.46 0.10 -28.71
N PRO A 45 6.98 -1.13 -29.08
CA PRO A 45 5.54 -1.45 -28.99
C PRO A 45 5.01 -1.41 -27.57
N PHE A 46 5.79 -1.90 -26.59
CA PHE A 46 5.40 -1.86 -25.18
C PHE A 46 5.40 -0.43 -24.62
N ALA A 47 6.39 0.37 -24.97
CA ALA A 47 6.43 1.79 -24.64
C ALA A 47 5.22 2.53 -25.22
N ALA A 48 4.84 2.26 -26.48
CA ALA A 48 3.65 2.83 -27.10
C ALA A 48 2.36 2.45 -26.37
N PHE A 49 2.25 1.21 -25.91
CA PHE A 49 1.13 0.75 -25.10
C PHE A 49 1.03 1.52 -23.76
N LEU A 50 2.15 1.64 -23.03
CA LEU A 50 2.18 2.38 -21.77
C LEU A 50 1.91 3.88 -21.97
N ASN A 51 2.43 4.47 -23.04
CA ASN A 51 2.19 5.88 -23.36
C ASN A 51 0.72 6.18 -23.67
N ARG A 52 -0.05 5.22 -24.21
CA ARG A 52 -1.51 5.36 -24.33
C ARG A 52 -2.20 5.46 -22.97
N LEU A 53 -1.74 4.69 -21.98
CA LEU A 53 -2.25 4.77 -20.62
C LEU A 53 -1.94 6.14 -19.98
N ALA A 54 -0.71 6.65 -20.21
CA ALA A 54 -0.32 7.99 -19.79
C ALA A 54 -1.16 9.09 -20.44
N GLN A 55 -1.45 8.95 -21.74
CA GLN A 55 -2.34 9.86 -22.46
C GLN A 55 -3.75 9.83 -21.88
N TYR A 56 -4.30 8.64 -21.63
CA TYR A 56 -5.63 8.50 -21.03
C TYR A 56 -5.72 9.15 -19.64
N LYS A 57 -4.67 8.99 -18.81
CA LYS A 57 -4.54 9.74 -17.53
C LYS A 57 -4.54 11.25 -17.76
N SER A 58 -3.80 11.74 -18.76
CA SER A 58 -3.71 13.16 -19.06
C SER A 58 -5.06 13.76 -19.49
N GLU A 59 -5.83 13.03 -20.27
CA GLU A 59 -7.14 13.45 -20.78
C GLU A 59 -8.20 13.49 -19.66
N HIS A 60 -8.17 12.55 -18.72
CA HIS A 60 -9.17 12.41 -17.66
C HIS A 60 -8.73 12.99 -16.29
N GLY A 61 -7.48 13.39 -16.17
CA GLY A 61 -6.93 14.11 -15.02
C GLY A 61 -7.19 13.41 -13.68
N ILE A 62 -7.74 14.20 -12.74
CA ILE A 62 -7.96 13.75 -11.35
C ILE A 62 -9.03 12.65 -11.25
N ALA A 63 -9.97 12.59 -12.17
CA ALA A 63 -10.99 11.54 -12.18
C ALA A 63 -10.37 10.16 -12.47
N PHE A 64 -9.44 10.09 -13.44
CA PHE A 64 -8.66 8.86 -13.67
C PHE A 64 -7.91 8.44 -12.42
N VAL A 65 -7.24 9.41 -11.76
CA VAL A 65 -6.44 9.15 -10.56
C VAL A 65 -7.29 8.55 -9.44
N ALA A 66 -8.42 9.18 -9.11
CA ALA A 66 -9.32 8.71 -8.06
C ALA A 66 -9.90 7.33 -8.35
N VAL A 67 -10.35 7.11 -9.60
CA VAL A 67 -10.94 5.82 -10.01
C VAL A 67 -9.88 4.72 -10.04
N ALA A 68 -8.70 4.97 -10.62
CA ALA A 68 -7.63 3.99 -10.70
C ALA A 68 -7.16 3.55 -9.29
N ALA A 69 -6.98 4.49 -8.37
CA ALA A 69 -6.60 4.18 -6.99
C ALA A 69 -7.70 3.43 -6.24
N ALA A 70 -8.97 3.83 -6.39
CA ALA A 70 -10.11 3.13 -5.80
C ALA A 70 -10.26 1.69 -6.35
N LEU A 71 -10.03 1.50 -7.65
CA LEU A 71 -10.00 0.16 -8.24
C LEU A 71 -8.85 -0.67 -7.68
N ALA A 72 -7.64 -0.10 -7.66
CA ALA A 72 -6.42 -0.77 -7.20
C ALA A 72 -6.46 -1.17 -5.72
N GLY A 73 -6.84 -0.25 -4.84
CA GLY A 73 -6.78 -0.43 -3.40
C GLY A 73 -8.07 -0.94 -2.74
N ALA A 74 -9.22 -0.85 -3.42
CA ALA A 74 -10.51 -1.23 -2.85
C ALA A 74 -11.24 -2.29 -3.65
N VAL A 75 -11.61 -2.00 -4.90
CA VAL A 75 -12.55 -2.86 -5.66
C VAL A 75 -11.92 -4.19 -6.04
N VAL A 76 -10.73 -4.17 -6.65
CA VAL A 76 -10.05 -5.40 -7.09
C VAL A 76 -9.72 -6.32 -5.92
N PRO A 77 -9.17 -5.84 -4.78
CA PRO A 77 -8.96 -6.69 -3.60
C PRO A 77 -10.25 -7.27 -3.02
N GLU A 78 -11.34 -6.51 -2.96
CA GLU A 78 -12.62 -7.02 -2.44
C GLU A 78 -13.23 -8.08 -3.37
N VAL A 79 -13.19 -7.88 -4.68
CA VAL A 79 -13.59 -8.88 -5.68
C VAL A 79 -12.75 -10.16 -5.53
N PHE A 80 -11.45 -10.02 -5.29
CA PHE A 80 -10.57 -11.15 -5.03
C PHE A 80 -10.98 -11.91 -3.75
N VAL A 81 -11.31 -11.21 -2.65
CA VAL A 81 -11.81 -11.84 -1.42
C VAL A 81 -13.11 -12.60 -1.68
N ILE A 82 -14.06 -11.99 -2.38
CA ILE A 82 -15.34 -12.62 -2.72
C ILE A 82 -15.11 -13.89 -3.55
N GLY A 83 -14.31 -13.81 -4.60
CA GLY A 83 -14.05 -14.92 -5.50
C GLY A 83 -13.29 -16.08 -4.85
N PHE A 84 -12.16 -15.79 -4.20
CA PHE A 84 -11.24 -16.83 -3.72
C PHE A 84 -11.53 -17.31 -2.29
N PHE A 85 -11.92 -16.42 -1.37
CA PHE A 85 -12.07 -16.77 0.04
C PHE A 85 -13.54 -16.98 0.44
N GLN A 86 -14.47 -16.28 -0.21
CA GLN A 86 -15.91 -16.40 0.06
C GLN A 86 -16.65 -17.28 -0.97
N ARG A 87 -15.92 -17.96 -1.86
CA ARG A 87 -16.49 -18.87 -2.88
C ARG A 87 -17.57 -18.22 -3.74
N GLY A 88 -17.40 -16.93 -4.06
CA GLY A 88 -18.37 -16.15 -4.84
C GLY A 88 -19.56 -15.59 -4.06
N HIS A 89 -19.65 -15.84 -2.75
CA HIS A 89 -20.76 -15.33 -1.94
C HIS A 89 -20.49 -13.89 -1.48
N PHE A 90 -21.35 -12.98 -1.90
CA PHE A 90 -21.30 -11.59 -1.49
C PHE A 90 -21.99 -11.39 -0.15
N HIS A 91 -21.29 -10.79 0.82
CA HIS A 91 -21.80 -10.49 2.15
C HIS A 91 -22.02 -8.99 2.36
N ARG A 92 -22.93 -8.61 3.27
CA ARG A 92 -23.14 -7.20 3.66
C ARG A 92 -21.84 -6.51 4.13
N GLN A 93 -20.92 -7.30 4.68
CA GLN A 93 -19.62 -6.77 5.11
C GLN A 93 -18.76 -6.29 3.94
N ASN A 94 -18.84 -6.95 2.77
CA ASN A 94 -18.13 -6.49 1.56
C ASN A 94 -18.61 -5.10 1.14
N LEU A 95 -19.93 -4.85 1.19
CA LEU A 95 -20.48 -3.52 0.88
C LEU A 95 -19.99 -2.45 1.87
N ARG A 96 -19.97 -2.76 3.16
CA ARG A 96 -19.45 -1.84 4.19
C ARG A 96 -17.96 -1.55 3.99
N ASN A 97 -17.18 -2.57 3.65
CA ASN A 97 -15.76 -2.41 3.32
C ASN A 97 -15.59 -1.49 2.11
N LEU A 98 -16.28 -1.75 1.01
CA LEU A 98 -16.21 -0.94 -0.20
C LEU A 98 -16.67 0.51 0.04
N ALA A 99 -17.74 0.71 0.80
CA ALA A 99 -18.24 2.05 1.14
C ALA A 99 -17.19 2.90 1.88
N PHE A 100 -16.31 2.26 2.64
CA PHE A 100 -15.20 2.92 3.32
C PHE A 100 -13.94 3.00 2.44
N THR A 101 -13.53 1.89 1.81
CA THR A 101 -12.24 1.79 1.13
C THR A 101 -12.21 2.53 -0.20
N ILE A 102 -13.33 2.58 -0.96
CA ILE A 102 -13.40 3.33 -2.22
C ILE A 102 -13.05 4.80 -2.03
N PRO A 103 -13.74 5.58 -1.16
CA PRO A 103 -13.37 6.98 -0.96
C PRO A 103 -11.98 7.13 -0.33
N THR A 104 -11.57 6.24 0.58
CA THR A 104 -10.25 6.28 1.20
C THR A 104 -9.14 6.16 0.16
N TRP A 105 -9.15 5.13 -0.67
CA TRP A 105 -8.14 4.93 -1.70
C TRP A 105 -8.25 5.94 -2.84
N GLY A 106 -9.47 6.40 -3.17
CA GLY A 106 -9.65 7.46 -4.15
C GLY A 106 -8.98 8.78 -3.73
N ILE A 107 -9.15 9.16 -2.47
CA ILE A 107 -8.50 10.36 -1.88
C ILE A 107 -6.99 10.14 -1.78
N ASP A 108 -6.54 8.97 -1.30
CA ASP A 108 -5.13 8.62 -1.20
C ASP A 108 -4.43 8.73 -2.56
N GLY A 109 -5.03 8.18 -3.62
CA GLY A 109 -4.49 8.30 -4.98
C GLY A 109 -4.34 9.74 -5.45
N ILE A 110 -5.31 10.62 -5.13
CA ILE A 110 -5.21 12.06 -5.43
C ILE A 110 -4.00 12.69 -4.70
N LEU A 111 -3.77 12.33 -3.43
CA LEU A 111 -2.66 12.83 -2.64
C LEU A 111 -1.31 12.32 -3.18
N VAL A 112 -1.24 11.07 -3.60
CA VAL A 112 -0.04 10.50 -4.25
C VAL A 112 0.23 11.19 -5.60
N ASP A 113 -0.79 11.41 -6.45
CA ASP A 113 -0.59 12.13 -7.72
C ASP A 113 -0.15 13.59 -7.48
N LEU A 114 -0.69 14.23 -6.45
CA LEU A 114 -0.24 15.58 -6.04
C LEU A 114 1.23 15.56 -5.63
N MET A 115 1.68 14.55 -4.87
CA MET A 115 3.07 14.39 -4.49
C MET A 115 3.98 14.19 -5.71
N TYR A 116 3.56 13.41 -6.71
CA TYR A 116 4.29 13.26 -7.97
C TYR A 116 4.39 14.57 -8.74
N ARG A 117 3.32 15.38 -8.77
CA ARG A 117 3.32 16.71 -9.38
C ARG A 117 4.26 17.68 -8.67
N LEU A 118 4.26 17.68 -7.34
CA LEU A 118 5.18 18.48 -6.54
C LEU A 118 6.64 18.11 -6.81
N ASN A 119 6.95 16.81 -6.83
CA ASN A 119 8.27 16.31 -7.18
C ASN A 119 8.71 16.71 -8.60
N ALA A 120 7.79 16.64 -9.58
CA ALA A 120 8.07 17.09 -10.95
C ALA A 120 8.30 18.59 -11.03
N ASN A 121 7.54 19.39 -10.27
CA ASN A 121 7.73 20.85 -10.22
C ASN A 121 9.05 21.25 -9.55
N TRP A 122 9.49 20.55 -8.51
CA TRP A 122 10.72 20.89 -7.78
C TRP A 122 11.98 20.44 -8.51
N PHE A 123 11.96 19.24 -9.10
CA PHE A 123 13.15 18.59 -9.66
C PHE A 123 13.11 18.42 -11.17
N GLY A 124 11.99 18.78 -11.83
CA GLY A 124 11.79 18.55 -13.25
C GLY A 124 11.35 17.13 -13.60
N ASP A 125 11.13 16.88 -14.90
CA ASP A 125 10.65 15.61 -15.44
C ASP A 125 11.77 14.72 -16.04
N VAL A 126 13.03 15.09 -15.78
CA VAL A 126 14.16 14.29 -16.25
C VAL A 126 14.43 13.09 -15.32
N THR A 127 14.87 11.99 -15.91
CA THR A 127 15.12 10.72 -15.21
C THR A 127 16.62 10.47 -14.96
N THR A 128 17.39 11.53 -14.67
CA THR A 128 18.79 11.39 -14.28
C THR A 128 18.92 10.84 -12.87
N PHE A 129 20.01 10.16 -12.58
CA PHE A 129 20.28 9.56 -11.27
C PHE A 129 20.06 10.56 -10.10
N PHE A 130 20.55 11.79 -10.23
CA PHE A 130 20.41 12.81 -9.17
C PHE A 130 18.96 13.24 -8.97
N VAL A 131 18.19 13.44 -10.04
CA VAL A 131 16.78 13.85 -9.95
C VAL A 131 15.94 12.72 -9.39
N VAL A 132 16.13 11.49 -9.85
CA VAL A 132 15.43 10.30 -9.33
C VAL A 132 15.73 10.13 -7.85
N THR A 133 17.01 10.23 -7.44
CA THR A 133 17.41 10.13 -6.03
C THR A 133 16.75 11.23 -5.18
N ALA A 134 16.75 12.50 -5.65
CA ALA A 134 16.10 13.59 -4.94
C ALA A 134 14.61 13.35 -4.73
N LYS A 135 13.89 12.89 -5.76
CA LYS A 135 12.47 12.54 -5.69
C LYS A 135 12.22 11.42 -4.67
N ILE A 136 13.05 10.37 -4.67
CA ILE A 136 12.95 9.27 -3.72
C ILE A 136 13.17 9.76 -2.28
N LEU A 137 14.18 10.59 -2.05
CA LEU A 137 14.47 11.12 -0.71
C LEU A 137 13.31 11.95 -0.16
N VAL A 138 12.74 12.85 -0.97
CA VAL A 138 11.58 13.65 -0.57
C VAL A 138 10.36 12.77 -0.31
N ASP A 139 10.11 11.80 -1.15
CA ASP A 139 9.00 10.87 -0.98
C ASP A 139 9.21 9.98 0.25
N GLN A 140 10.30 9.24 0.33
CA GLN A 140 10.50 8.20 1.34
C GLN A 140 10.93 8.74 2.71
N LEU A 141 11.59 9.88 2.78
CA LEU A 141 12.02 10.49 4.05
C LEU A 141 11.18 11.72 4.45
N GLY A 142 10.39 12.26 3.54
CA GLY A 142 9.48 13.38 3.78
C GLY A 142 8.02 12.91 3.79
N TYR A 143 7.43 12.69 2.62
CA TYR A 143 6.03 12.40 2.46
C TYR A 143 5.59 11.13 3.22
N ASN A 144 6.31 10.04 3.07
CA ASN A 144 5.93 8.76 3.66
C ASN A 144 5.90 8.80 5.21
N PRO A 145 6.99 9.18 5.94
CA PRO A 145 6.98 9.16 7.40
C PRO A 145 6.10 10.24 8.04
N PHE A 146 5.94 11.40 7.40
CA PHE A 146 5.21 12.51 8.01
C PHE A 146 3.75 12.59 7.55
N PHE A 147 3.38 11.92 6.48
CA PHE A 147 2.03 12.01 5.94
C PHE A 147 1.42 10.65 5.59
N ALA A 148 1.98 9.89 4.63
CA ALA A 148 1.33 8.69 4.10
C ALA A 148 1.13 7.60 5.16
N ALA A 149 2.20 7.13 5.81
CA ALA A 149 2.12 6.08 6.81
C ALA A 149 1.31 6.47 8.05
N PRO A 150 1.45 7.70 8.63
CA PRO A 150 0.58 8.15 9.71
C PRO A 150 -0.89 8.19 9.33
N THR A 151 -1.21 8.71 8.13
CA THR A 151 -2.59 8.82 7.66
C THR A 151 -3.21 7.45 7.43
N GLU A 152 -2.49 6.53 6.79
CA GLU A 152 -2.94 5.17 6.54
C GLU A 152 -3.24 4.43 7.85
N VAL A 153 -2.30 4.43 8.79
CA VAL A 153 -2.48 3.79 10.11
C VAL A 153 -3.67 4.40 10.84
N LEU A 154 -3.76 5.74 10.88
CA LEU A 154 -4.84 6.45 11.55
C LEU A 154 -6.22 6.11 10.97
N VAL A 155 -6.36 6.13 9.64
CA VAL A 155 -7.64 5.90 8.95
C VAL A 155 -8.15 4.47 9.21
N TYR A 156 -7.26 3.47 9.14
CA TYR A 156 -7.65 2.09 9.40
C TYR A 156 -7.90 1.80 10.88
N GLU A 157 -7.14 2.37 11.80
CA GLU A 157 -7.41 2.24 13.23
C GLU A 157 -8.73 2.93 13.60
N TRP A 158 -9.01 4.12 13.08
CA TRP A 158 -10.27 4.82 13.27
C TRP A 158 -11.47 3.98 12.82
N LYS A 159 -11.39 3.36 11.62
CA LYS A 159 -12.40 2.41 11.15
C LYS A 159 -12.56 1.22 12.09
N ASN A 160 -11.46 0.59 12.47
CA ASN A 160 -11.47 -0.64 13.28
C ASN A 160 -11.99 -0.40 14.71
N GLU A 161 -11.84 0.82 15.24
CA GLU A 161 -12.37 1.24 16.53
C GLU A 161 -13.75 1.92 16.44
N GLY A 162 -14.52 1.62 15.40
CA GLY A 162 -15.89 2.10 15.23
C GLY A 162 -16.00 3.61 15.04
N PHE A 163 -15.04 4.24 14.38
CA PHE A 163 -14.98 5.68 14.10
C PHE A 163 -14.87 6.56 15.35
N SER A 164 -14.16 6.09 16.37
CA SER A 164 -13.97 6.80 17.64
C SER A 164 -12.97 7.95 17.55
N TRP A 165 -13.36 9.15 17.98
CA TRP A 165 -12.42 10.29 18.10
C TRP A 165 -11.32 10.07 19.15
N ALA A 166 -11.51 9.16 20.10
CA ALA A 166 -10.48 8.79 21.05
C ALA A 166 -9.30 8.07 20.36
N SER A 167 -9.55 7.26 19.32
CA SER A 167 -8.49 6.64 18.51
C SER A 167 -7.65 7.68 17.78
N VAL A 168 -8.30 8.68 17.17
CA VAL A 168 -7.60 9.78 16.50
C VAL A 168 -6.66 10.52 17.45
N ARG A 169 -7.14 10.85 18.67
CA ARG A 169 -6.28 11.53 19.67
C ARG A 169 -5.11 10.71 20.12
N ARG A 170 -5.27 9.37 20.27
CA ARG A 170 -4.16 8.46 20.60
C ARG A 170 -3.14 8.40 19.47
N ALA A 171 -3.60 8.35 18.22
CA ALA A 171 -2.74 8.27 17.05
C ALA A 171 -1.84 9.51 16.87
N LEU A 172 -2.21 10.65 17.45
CA LEU A 172 -1.39 11.87 17.42
C LEU A 172 -0.30 11.94 18.50
N THR A 173 -0.09 10.85 19.27
CA THR A 173 0.94 10.80 20.31
C THR A 173 2.27 10.24 19.78
N TRP A 174 3.40 10.67 20.36
CA TRP A 174 4.73 10.15 19.99
C TRP A 174 4.88 8.65 20.27
N ASP A 175 4.28 8.15 21.35
CA ASP A 175 4.32 6.72 21.68
C ASP A 175 3.59 5.90 20.60
N HIS A 176 2.46 6.38 20.10
CA HIS A 176 1.76 5.74 19.00
C HIS A 176 2.59 5.76 17.71
N TYR A 177 3.20 6.90 17.37
CA TYR A 177 4.07 7.01 16.21
C TYR A 177 5.22 5.99 16.29
N ARG A 178 5.92 5.96 17.40
CA ARG A 178 7.03 5.03 17.63
C ARG A 178 6.61 3.56 17.57
N ASP A 179 5.48 3.22 18.17
CA ASP A 179 5.10 1.82 18.40
C ASP A 179 4.24 1.23 17.28
N ARG A 180 3.62 2.06 16.43
CA ARG A 180 2.76 1.65 15.31
C ARG A 180 3.29 2.09 13.96
N ILE A 181 3.65 3.37 13.81
CA ILE A 181 4.05 3.93 12.52
C ILE A 181 5.48 3.52 12.16
N VAL A 182 6.44 3.61 13.07
CA VAL A 182 7.83 3.23 12.79
C VAL A 182 7.97 1.78 12.30
N PRO A 183 7.34 0.76 12.92
CA PRO A 183 7.38 -0.61 12.38
C PRO A 183 6.80 -0.72 10.97
N THR A 184 5.68 -0.03 10.71
CA THR A 184 5.05 0.02 9.39
C THR A 184 5.97 0.65 8.35
N LEU A 185 6.62 1.78 8.68
CA LEU A 185 7.58 2.46 7.80
C LEU A 185 8.74 1.57 7.39
N LEU A 186 9.32 0.79 8.30
CA LEU A 186 10.43 -0.11 7.98
C LEU A 186 10.01 -1.17 6.96
N ALA A 187 8.83 -1.76 7.12
CA ALA A 187 8.28 -2.72 6.18
C ALA A 187 7.95 -2.05 4.82
N THR A 188 7.37 -0.86 4.85
CA THR A 188 7.03 -0.07 3.67
C THR A 188 8.26 0.31 2.88
N TRP A 189 9.30 0.82 3.52
CA TRP A 189 10.56 1.20 2.85
C TRP A 189 11.26 0.04 2.16
N ALA A 190 11.23 -1.15 2.76
CA ALA A 190 11.83 -2.34 2.15
C ALA A 190 11.17 -2.74 0.82
N VAL A 191 9.88 -2.49 0.67
CA VAL A 191 9.12 -2.81 -0.54
C VAL A 191 9.02 -1.60 -1.47
N TRP A 192 8.54 -0.47 -0.96
CA TRP A 192 8.24 0.70 -1.77
C TRP A 192 9.47 1.54 -2.11
N GLY A 193 10.54 1.53 -1.32
CA GLY A 193 11.78 2.24 -1.66
C GLY A 193 12.33 1.84 -3.04
N PRO A 194 12.62 0.55 -3.29
CA PRO A 194 13.04 0.11 -4.62
C PRO A 194 11.97 0.30 -5.71
N LEU A 195 10.67 0.15 -5.38
CA LEU A 195 9.58 0.41 -6.34
C LEU A 195 9.55 1.86 -6.78
N MET A 196 9.72 2.80 -5.84
CA MET A 196 9.76 4.23 -6.16
C MET A 196 10.97 4.59 -7.01
N ALA A 197 12.11 3.91 -6.83
CA ALA A 197 13.26 4.07 -7.71
C ALA A 197 12.91 3.68 -9.16
N ILE A 198 12.18 2.58 -9.36
CA ILE A 198 11.70 2.14 -10.68
C ILE A 198 10.68 3.15 -11.24
N ILE A 199 9.69 3.56 -10.45
CA ILE A 199 8.61 4.46 -10.87
C ILE A 199 9.16 5.83 -11.26
N TYR A 200 10.05 6.42 -10.43
CA TYR A 200 10.67 7.73 -10.75
C TYR A 200 11.69 7.67 -11.89
N SER A 201 12.14 6.49 -12.30
CA SER A 201 12.97 6.30 -13.49
C SER A 201 12.16 6.29 -14.79
N LEU A 202 10.83 6.46 -14.71
CA LEU A 202 9.93 6.55 -15.86
C LEU A 202 9.41 7.99 -16.04
N PRO A 203 9.01 8.38 -17.27
CA PRO A 203 8.40 9.69 -17.51
C PRO A 203 7.25 9.99 -16.54
N PHE A 204 7.12 11.23 -16.11
CA PHE A 204 6.12 11.67 -15.13
C PHE A 204 4.69 11.19 -15.42
N ALA A 205 4.28 11.24 -16.68
CA ALA A 205 2.94 10.83 -17.08
C ALA A 205 2.64 9.33 -16.78
N LEU A 206 3.68 8.50 -16.69
CA LEU A 206 3.58 7.06 -16.39
C LEU A 206 3.66 6.74 -14.89
N GLN A 207 4.17 7.63 -14.06
CA GLN A 207 4.45 7.35 -12.65
C GLN A 207 3.19 6.90 -11.90
N PHE A 208 2.11 7.68 -11.98
CA PHE A 208 0.86 7.30 -11.31
C PHE A 208 0.17 6.06 -11.89
N PRO A 209 0.01 5.89 -13.21
CA PRO A 209 -0.52 4.66 -13.79
C PRO A 209 0.23 3.39 -13.32
N LEU A 210 1.56 3.44 -13.29
CA LEU A 210 2.36 2.30 -12.86
C LEU A 210 2.33 2.11 -11.33
N PHE A 211 2.27 3.18 -10.56
CA PHE A 211 1.97 3.11 -9.13
C PHE A 211 0.66 2.37 -8.88
N SER A 212 -0.41 2.69 -9.60
CA SER A 212 -1.72 2.03 -9.44
C SER A 212 -1.66 0.54 -9.74
N ILE A 213 -0.89 0.13 -10.74
CA ILE A 213 -0.65 -1.29 -11.06
C ILE A 213 0.12 -1.96 -9.91
N ALA A 214 1.22 -1.35 -9.46
CA ALA A 214 2.01 -1.85 -8.34
C ALA A 214 1.17 -1.96 -7.05
N LEU A 215 0.35 -0.96 -6.76
CA LEU A 215 -0.58 -0.95 -5.64
C LEU A 215 -1.58 -2.11 -5.72
N THR A 216 -2.15 -2.37 -6.89
CA THR A 216 -3.09 -3.48 -7.09
C THR A 216 -2.44 -4.81 -6.70
N PHE A 217 -1.26 -5.10 -7.24
CA PHE A 217 -0.52 -6.32 -6.91
C PHE A 217 -0.14 -6.40 -5.42
N TRP A 218 0.30 -5.29 -4.84
CA TRP A 218 0.66 -5.21 -3.43
C TRP A 218 -0.53 -5.53 -2.53
N VAL A 219 -1.67 -4.87 -2.76
CA VAL A 219 -2.87 -5.09 -1.94
C VAL A 219 -3.43 -6.50 -2.12
N LEU A 220 -3.40 -7.05 -3.34
CA LEU A 220 -3.80 -8.45 -3.60
C LEU A 220 -2.90 -9.44 -2.84
N LEU A 221 -1.59 -9.25 -2.84
CA LEU A 221 -0.65 -10.09 -2.11
C LEU A 221 -0.89 -10.02 -0.60
N LEU A 222 -1.05 -8.81 -0.05
CA LEU A 222 -1.36 -8.63 1.37
C LEU A 222 -2.71 -9.27 1.73
N THR A 223 -3.73 -9.09 0.90
CA THR A 223 -5.05 -9.68 1.09
C THR A 223 -4.99 -11.20 1.10
N TYR A 224 -4.27 -11.80 0.15
CA TYR A 224 -4.06 -13.24 0.08
C TYR A 224 -3.36 -13.77 1.33
N MET A 225 -2.25 -13.14 1.74
CA MET A 225 -1.48 -13.55 2.92
C MET A 225 -2.33 -13.47 4.19
N THR A 226 -3.00 -12.34 4.42
CA THR A 226 -3.81 -12.11 5.62
C THR A 226 -4.93 -13.15 5.73
N ASN A 227 -5.66 -13.40 4.64
CA ASN A 227 -6.76 -14.38 4.66
C ASN A 227 -6.25 -15.82 4.79
N ARG A 228 -5.11 -16.16 4.20
CA ARG A 228 -4.52 -17.51 4.34
C ARG A 228 -4.03 -17.77 5.77
N PHE A 229 -3.44 -16.76 6.44
CA PHE A 229 -3.02 -16.88 7.83
C PHE A 229 -4.22 -16.96 8.78
N ALA A 230 -5.28 -16.18 8.56
CA ALA A 230 -6.51 -16.27 9.33
C ALA A 230 -7.15 -17.65 9.23
N GLY A 231 -7.28 -18.20 8.03
CA GLY A 231 -7.81 -19.56 7.81
C GLY A 231 -6.95 -20.65 8.43
N LYS A 232 -5.63 -20.49 8.49
CA LYS A 232 -4.73 -21.43 9.16
C LYS A 232 -4.88 -21.37 10.68
N ILE A 233 -5.01 -20.18 11.27
CA ILE A 233 -5.26 -20.02 12.71
C ILE A 233 -6.60 -20.66 13.11
N GLU A 234 -7.65 -20.49 12.30
CA GLU A 234 -8.96 -21.14 12.54
C GLU A 234 -8.88 -22.67 12.42
N ALA A 235 -8.10 -23.18 11.46
CA ALA A 235 -7.94 -24.63 11.28
C ALA A 235 -7.10 -25.27 12.40
N ASP A 236 -6.13 -24.55 12.96
CA ASP A 236 -5.25 -24.99 14.04
C ASP A 236 -5.83 -24.74 15.44
N ALA A 237 -7.01 -24.07 15.54
CA ALA A 237 -7.67 -23.79 16.81
C ALA A 237 -8.26 -25.08 17.43
N PRO A 238 -8.10 -25.34 18.75
CA PRO A 238 -8.68 -26.49 19.41
C PRO A 238 -10.21 -26.48 19.27
N PRO A 239 -10.87 -27.66 19.13
CA PRO A 239 -12.30 -27.79 18.89
C PRO A 239 -13.21 -27.06 19.90
N ALA A 240 -12.72 -26.83 21.12
CA ALA A 240 -13.47 -26.16 22.20
C ALA A 240 -13.73 -24.67 21.97
N LEU A 241 -13.00 -24.00 21.04
CA LEU A 241 -13.17 -22.58 20.72
C LEU A 241 -14.12 -22.34 19.53
N SER A 242 -14.49 -23.36 18.77
CA SER A 242 -15.37 -23.26 17.60
C SER A 242 -16.86 -23.15 17.96
N VAL A 243 -17.26 -23.47 19.20
CA VAL A 243 -18.68 -23.52 19.63
C VAL A 243 -19.19 -22.19 20.22
N ALA A 244 -18.32 -21.18 20.40
CA ALA A 244 -18.68 -19.90 21.02
C ALA A 244 -19.10 -18.79 20.01
N LYS A 245 -19.47 -19.15 18.78
CA LYS A 245 -20.05 -18.25 17.77
C LYS A 245 -21.41 -18.78 17.30
N LEU A 246 -22.38 -18.84 18.21
CA LEU A 246 -23.80 -18.88 17.88
C LEU A 246 -24.48 -17.60 18.37
#